data_ddb2d0c0663d3ae1fb8ff4b15ba0148a
#
_entry.id   ddb2d0c0663d3ae1fb8ff4b15ba0148a
#
_cell.length_a   1.000
_cell.length_b   1.000
_cell.length_c   1.000
_cell.angle_alpha   90.00
_cell.angle_beta   90.00
_cell.angle_gamma   90.00
#
_symmetry.space_group_name_H-M   'P 1'
#
loop_
_entity.id
_entity.type
_entity.pdbx_description
1 polymer ?
#
loop_
_entity_poly.entity_id
_entity_poly.type
_entity_poly.pdbx_seq_one_letter_code
_entity_poly.pdbx_strand_id
1 'polypeptide(L)'
;CIRDRANADYMGMLATVINAVALKDALDKNGTQTRVQSAITMTAVAEPYIRLRAIRHLEKGRVVIFAAGTGNPYFTTDTAASLRAAEIEASLMLKSTRVDGVFDKDPEKDTDAKKFDEISYKEVVSSKLKVMDLTAITLCEENKMPIRVFDGTTTGNIYKALTGESLGTLIK
;
A
#
# COMPACT_ATOMS: atom_id res chain seq x y z
N CYS A 1 -20.30 7.92 19.34
CA CYS A 1 -20.25 8.18 17.90
C CYS A 1 -19.19 9.25 17.61
N ILE A 2 -18.15 8.91 16.83
CA ILE A 2 -17.12 9.89 16.42
C ILE A 2 -17.77 10.76 15.33
N ARG A 3 -18.03 12.02 15.62
CA ARG A 3 -18.66 12.97 14.68
C ARG A 3 -17.64 13.72 13.82
N ASP A 4 -16.41 13.83 14.29
CA ASP A 4 -15.32 14.53 13.60
C ASP A 4 -14.48 13.53 12.80
N ARG A 5 -14.48 13.69 11.48
CA ARG A 5 -13.74 12.83 10.57
C ARG A 5 -12.22 12.93 10.80
N ALA A 6 -11.69 14.10 11.08
CA ALA A 6 -10.26 14.26 11.31
C ALA A 6 -9.80 13.45 12.52
N ASN A 7 -10.58 13.45 13.62
CA ASN A 7 -10.27 12.60 14.78
C ASN A 7 -10.35 11.11 14.45
N ALA A 8 -11.35 10.69 13.66
CA ALA A 8 -11.44 9.29 13.22
C ALA A 8 -10.23 8.87 12.38
N ASP A 9 -9.80 9.74 11.47
CA ASP A 9 -8.62 9.50 10.63
C ASP A 9 -7.34 9.41 11.49
N TYR A 10 -7.17 10.27 12.50
CA TYR A 10 -6.04 10.16 13.45
C TYR A 10 -6.08 8.85 14.24
N MET A 11 -7.24 8.40 14.69
CA MET A 11 -7.37 7.10 15.36
C MET A 11 -6.97 5.96 14.41
N GLY A 12 -7.37 6.01 13.15
CA GLY A 12 -6.94 5.06 12.12
C GLY A 12 -5.43 5.09 11.90
N MET A 13 -4.83 6.27 11.82
CA MET A 13 -3.38 6.41 11.69
C MET A 13 -2.63 5.80 12.89
N LEU A 14 -3.08 6.03 14.12
CA LEU A 14 -2.49 5.44 15.33
C LEU A 14 -2.65 3.91 15.34
N ALA A 15 -3.78 3.38 14.89
CA ALA A 15 -3.98 1.94 14.76
C ALA A 15 -2.95 1.31 13.78
N THR A 16 -2.60 2.00 12.70
CA THR A 16 -1.54 1.51 11.79
C THR A 16 -0.16 1.44 12.47
N VAL A 17 0.11 2.32 13.42
CA VAL A 17 1.36 2.27 14.20
C VAL A 17 1.40 1.03 15.09
N ILE A 18 0.30 0.69 15.76
CA ILE A 18 0.19 -0.55 16.54
C ILE A 18 0.49 -1.76 15.65
N ASN A 19 -0.15 -1.83 14.48
CA ASN A 19 0.08 -2.91 13.52
C ASN A 19 1.54 -2.95 13.02
N ALA A 20 2.15 -1.79 12.77
CA ALA A 20 3.53 -1.70 12.30
C ALA A 20 4.52 -2.22 13.34
N VAL A 21 4.31 -1.91 14.63
CA VAL A 21 5.15 -2.41 15.73
C VAL A 21 5.01 -3.92 15.87
N ALA A 22 3.77 -4.45 15.79
CA ALA A 22 3.54 -5.89 15.85
C ALA A 22 4.17 -6.62 14.66
N LEU A 23 4.04 -6.08 13.44
CA LEU A 23 4.66 -6.65 12.24
C LEU A 23 6.19 -6.62 12.33
N LYS A 24 6.77 -5.52 12.82
CA LYS A 24 8.22 -5.41 13.06
C LYS A 24 8.70 -6.52 13.99
N ASP A 25 8.02 -6.73 15.13
CA ASP A 25 8.40 -7.77 16.10
C ASP A 25 8.36 -9.17 15.46
N ALA A 26 7.31 -9.45 14.67
CA ALA A 26 7.19 -10.72 13.95
C ALA A 26 8.31 -10.93 12.92
N LEU A 27 8.65 -9.90 12.15
CA LEU A 27 9.71 -9.97 11.14
C LEU A 27 11.08 -10.11 11.77
N ASP A 28 11.39 -9.35 12.83
CA ASP A 28 12.66 -9.41 13.54
C ASP A 28 12.87 -10.80 14.17
N LYS A 29 11.82 -11.42 14.75
CA LYS A 29 11.84 -12.79 15.27
C LYS A 29 12.15 -13.85 14.19
N ASN A 30 11.80 -13.57 12.96
CA ASN A 30 12.12 -14.41 11.79
C ASN A 30 13.45 -14.02 11.11
N GLY A 31 14.29 -13.22 11.75
CA GLY A 31 15.62 -12.85 11.24
C GLY A 31 15.64 -11.73 10.22
N THR A 32 14.50 -11.08 9.94
CA THR A 32 14.41 -9.98 8.98
C THR A 32 14.62 -8.66 9.70
N GLN A 33 15.71 -7.95 9.39
CA GLN A 33 15.95 -6.62 9.98
C GLN A 33 14.89 -5.62 9.52
N THR A 34 14.12 -5.08 10.45
CA THR A 34 12.98 -4.22 10.14
C THR A 34 13.08 -2.86 10.86
N ARG A 35 12.58 -1.81 10.21
CA ARG A 35 12.44 -0.46 10.79
C ARG A 35 11.03 0.04 10.60
N VAL A 36 10.48 0.70 11.63
CA VAL A 36 9.21 1.41 11.54
C VAL A 36 9.49 2.90 11.46
N GLN A 37 8.94 3.56 10.46
CA GLN A 37 8.95 5.00 10.31
C GLN A 37 7.52 5.54 10.32
N SER A 38 7.24 6.51 11.19
CA SER A 38 5.91 7.09 11.35
C SER A 38 5.83 8.50 10.78
N ALA A 39 4.74 8.77 10.05
CA ALA A 39 4.43 10.12 9.58
C ALA A 39 3.99 11.07 10.72
N ILE A 40 3.48 10.52 11.82
CA ILE A 40 3.22 11.26 13.06
C ILE A 40 4.43 11.07 13.98
N THR A 41 5.00 12.15 14.48
CA THR A 41 6.18 12.12 15.36
C THR A 41 5.85 11.43 16.68
N MET A 42 6.51 10.31 16.97
CA MET A 42 6.39 9.54 18.21
C MET A 42 7.69 8.78 18.48
N THR A 43 8.76 9.51 18.69
CA THR A 43 10.14 9.02 18.75
C THR A 43 10.40 7.91 19.78
N ALA A 44 9.57 7.79 20.81
CA ALA A 44 9.66 6.71 21.79
C ALA A 44 9.21 5.34 21.21
N VAL A 45 8.49 5.30 20.09
CA VAL A 45 7.89 4.09 19.53
C VAL A 45 8.42 3.77 18.13
N ALA A 46 8.57 4.79 17.27
CA ALA A 46 8.98 4.66 15.88
C ALA A 46 9.88 5.81 15.46
N GLU A 47 10.71 5.58 14.47
CA GLU A 47 11.50 6.65 13.85
C GLU A 47 10.55 7.66 13.16
N PRO A 48 10.83 8.97 13.20
CA PRO A 48 10.11 9.90 12.35
C PRO A 48 10.43 9.60 10.88
N TYR A 49 9.41 9.68 10.01
CA TYR A 49 9.63 9.49 8.59
C TYR A 49 10.55 10.57 8.03
N ILE A 50 11.65 10.14 7.47
CA ILE A 50 12.59 10.97 6.71
C ILE A 50 13.00 10.19 5.47
N ARG A 51 12.68 10.71 4.27
CA ARG A 51 12.92 10.05 2.98
C ARG A 51 14.32 9.44 2.86
N LEU A 52 15.36 10.23 3.08
CA LEU A 52 16.76 9.77 2.94
C LEU A 52 17.12 8.68 3.96
N ARG A 53 16.49 8.69 5.14
CA ARG A 53 16.69 7.63 6.14
C ARG A 53 16.01 6.33 5.70
N ALA A 54 14.81 6.41 5.11
CA ALA A 54 14.13 5.26 4.54
C ALA A 54 14.98 4.61 3.44
N ILE A 55 15.47 5.39 2.49
CA ILE A 55 16.36 4.93 1.41
C ILE A 55 17.59 4.24 1.99
N ARG A 56 18.26 4.86 2.98
CA ARG A 56 19.44 4.26 3.62
C ARG A 56 19.13 2.92 4.32
N HIS A 57 17.92 2.74 4.86
CA HIS A 57 17.52 1.45 5.40
C HIS A 57 17.33 0.40 4.31
N LEU A 58 16.67 0.78 3.21
CA LEU A 58 16.45 -0.11 2.05
C LEU A 58 17.80 -0.53 1.41
N GLU A 59 18.73 0.40 1.21
CA GLU A 59 20.09 0.14 0.72
C GLU A 59 20.86 -0.88 1.59
N LYS A 60 20.53 -0.94 2.89
CA LYS A 60 21.12 -1.92 3.83
C LYS A 60 20.34 -3.25 3.86
N GLY A 61 19.43 -3.48 2.91
CA GLY A 61 18.62 -4.69 2.83
C GLY A 61 17.60 -4.85 3.96
N ARG A 62 17.18 -3.74 4.59
CA ARG A 62 16.17 -3.75 5.66
C ARG A 62 14.78 -3.60 5.10
N VAL A 63 13.80 -4.21 5.74
CA VAL A 63 12.40 -3.90 5.53
C VAL A 63 12.06 -2.60 6.27
N VAL A 64 11.37 -1.68 5.58
CA VAL A 64 10.88 -0.44 6.20
C VAL A 64 9.36 -0.46 6.18
N ILE A 65 8.76 -0.31 7.35
CA ILE A 65 7.30 -0.21 7.52
C ILE A 65 6.95 1.26 7.72
N PHE A 66 6.17 1.81 6.78
CA PHE A 66 5.67 3.17 6.89
C PHE A 66 4.32 3.16 7.61
N ALA A 67 4.25 3.83 8.76
CA ALA A 67 3.08 3.90 9.62
C ALA A 67 2.49 5.30 9.66
N ALA A 68 1.26 5.43 10.13
CA ALA A 68 0.49 6.66 10.22
C ALA A 68 0.17 7.33 8.87
N GLY A 69 0.14 6.55 7.79
CA GLY A 69 -0.28 7.03 6.48
C GLY A 69 0.51 8.24 5.96
N THR A 70 -0.17 9.31 5.59
CA THR A 70 0.44 10.60 5.22
C THR A 70 0.74 11.48 6.44
N GLY A 71 0.21 11.14 7.61
CA GLY A 71 0.22 12.01 8.80
C GLY A 71 -0.90 13.07 8.78
N ASN A 72 -1.70 13.12 7.73
CA ASN A 72 -2.77 14.10 7.55
C ASN A 72 -4.12 13.41 7.39
N PRO A 73 -5.19 13.94 8.04
CA PRO A 73 -6.55 13.49 7.79
C PRO A 73 -6.97 13.63 6.32
N TYR A 74 -8.06 12.98 5.95
CA TYR A 74 -8.70 13.00 4.62
C TYR A 74 -7.97 12.24 3.51
N PHE A 75 -6.75 11.77 3.72
CA PHE A 75 -6.04 10.92 2.79
C PHE A 75 -6.21 9.44 3.14
N THR A 76 -6.28 8.60 2.11
CA THR A 76 -6.38 7.15 2.28
C THR A 76 -5.02 6.50 2.47
N THR A 77 -5.04 5.22 2.86
CA THR A 77 -3.84 4.37 2.89
C THR A 77 -3.25 4.18 1.49
N ASP A 78 -4.10 4.15 0.45
CA ASP A 78 -3.66 4.02 -0.94
C ASP A 78 -2.87 5.26 -1.39
N THR A 79 -3.36 6.47 -1.07
CA THR A 79 -2.61 7.72 -1.31
C THR A 79 -1.28 7.72 -0.55
N ALA A 80 -1.27 7.26 0.70
CA ALA A 80 -0.04 7.18 1.48
C ALA A 80 0.97 6.20 0.85
N ALA A 81 0.51 5.03 0.40
CA ALA A 81 1.36 4.03 -0.25
C ALA A 81 1.96 4.57 -1.56
N SER A 82 1.14 5.22 -2.40
CA SER A 82 1.59 5.84 -3.65
C SER A 82 2.64 6.92 -3.42
N LEU A 83 2.41 7.80 -2.42
CA LEU A 83 3.36 8.83 -2.04
C LEU A 83 4.71 8.23 -1.58
N ARG A 84 4.67 7.26 -0.67
CA ARG A 84 5.90 6.62 -0.17
C ARG A 84 6.63 5.88 -1.28
N ALA A 85 5.92 5.15 -2.16
CA ALA A 85 6.51 4.47 -3.29
C ALA A 85 7.25 5.43 -4.22
N ALA A 86 6.64 6.58 -4.55
CA ALA A 86 7.28 7.62 -5.36
C ALA A 86 8.50 8.23 -4.65
N GLU A 87 8.40 8.56 -3.36
CA GLU A 87 9.49 9.17 -2.58
C GLU A 87 10.73 8.27 -2.46
N ILE A 88 10.56 6.96 -2.36
CA ILE A 88 11.68 5.99 -2.27
C ILE A 88 12.07 5.41 -3.62
N GLU A 89 11.48 5.90 -4.71
CA GLU A 89 11.74 5.44 -6.09
C GLU A 89 11.52 3.92 -6.25
N ALA A 90 10.42 3.41 -5.70
CA ALA A 90 10.06 2.01 -5.82
C ALA A 90 9.80 1.63 -7.28
N SER A 91 10.19 0.44 -7.68
CA SER A 91 10.00 -0.06 -9.06
C SER A 91 8.60 -0.62 -9.32
N LEU A 92 7.87 -0.98 -8.27
CA LEU A 92 6.54 -1.59 -8.33
C LEU A 92 5.81 -1.36 -7.02
N MET A 93 4.53 -1.05 -7.09
CA MET A 93 3.64 -1.05 -5.94
C MET A 93 2.77 -2.30 -5.94
N LEU A 94 2.78 -3.05 -4.84
CA LEU A 94 1.95 -4.24 -4.64
C LEU A 94 0.74 -3.87 -3.79
N LYS A 95 -0.48 -4.02 -4.35
CA LYS A 95 -1.73 -3.82 -3.63
C LYS A 95 -2.37 -5.16 -3.33
N SER A 96 -2.25 -5.58 -2.08
CA SER A 96 -2.94 -6.74 -1.53
C SER A 96 -4.40 -6.42 -1.25
N THR A 97 -5.33 -7.21 -1.80
CA THR A 97 -6.78 -7.06 -1.66
C THR A 97 -7.44 -8.39 -1.30
N ARG A 98 -8.78 -8.43 -1.22
CA ARG A 98 -9.56 -9.67 -1.07
C ARG A 98 -9.99 -10.27 -2.40
N VAL A 99 -9.75 -9.57 -3.51
CA VAL A 99 -10.09 -10.03 -4.86
C VAL A 99 -8.83 -10.25 -5.68
N ASP A 100 -8.88 -11.18 -6.63
CA ASP A 100 -7.73 -11.62 -7.42
C ASP A 100 -7.42 -10.67 -8.60
N GLY A 101 -7.51 -9.38 -8.39
CA GLY A 101 -7.14 -8.39 -9.41
C GLY A 101 -8.22 -7.35 -9.68
N VAL A 102 -8.12 -6.73 -10.84
CA VAL A 102 -9.08 -5.72 -11.33
C VAL A 102 -10.04 -6.37 -12.30
N PHE A 103 -11.33 -6.10 -12.13
CA PHE A 103 -12.41 -6.64 -12.94
C PHE A 103 -13.20 -5.51 -13.59
N ASP A 104 -13.85 -5.81 -14.71
CA ASP A 104 -14.75 -4.88 -15.40
C ASP A 104 -16.03 -4.56 -14.61
N LYS A 105 -16.40 -5.45 -13.68
CA LYS A 105 -17.53 -5.34 -12.76
C LYS A 105 -17.14 -5.87 -11.38
N ASP A 106 -18.02 -5.70 -10.40
CA ASP A 106 -17.83 -6.24 -9.05
C ASP A 106 -17.97 -7.78 -9.04
N PRO A 107 -16.90 -8.55 -8.89
CA PRO A 107 -16.97 -10.02 -8.95
C PRO A 107 -17.72 -10.63 -7.77
N GLU A 108 -17.95 -9.89 -6.69
CA GLU A 108 -18.78 -10.36 -5.57
C GLU A 108 -20.30 -10.29 -5.90
N LYS A 109 -20.67 -9.49 -6.92
CA LYS A 109 -22.08 -9.28 -7.30
C LYS A 109 -22.44 -9.82 -8.68
N ASP A 110 -21.47 -9.95 -9.56
CA ASP A 110 -21.65 -10.34 -10.96
C ASP A 110 -20.73 -11.52 -11.29
N THR A 111 -21.32 -12.69 -11.50
CA THR A 111 -20.60 -13.92 -11.84
C THR A 111 -19.93 -13.88 -13.23
N ASP A 112 -20.36 -12.93 -14.08
CA ASP A 112 -19.82 -12.74 -15.44
C ASP A 112 -18.68 -11.68 -15.45
N ALA A 113 -18.23 -11.21 -14.27
CA ALA A 113 -17.14 -10.26 -14.17
C ALA A 113 -15.85 -10.84 -14.77
N LYS A 114 -15.24 -10.06 -15.66
CA LYS A 114 -14.00 -10.45 -16.35
C LYS A 114 -12.81 -9.75 -15.71
N LYS A 115 -11.82 -10.54 -15.32
CA LYS A 115 -10.55 -10.03 -14.79
C LYS A 115 -9.68 -9.52 -15.92
N PHE A 116 -8.98 -8.41 -15.68
CA PHE A 116 -7.90 -7.94 -16.53
C PHE A 116 -6.57 -8.55 -16.08
N ASP A 117 -5.77 -9.05 -16.99
CA ASP A 117 -4.37 -9.40 -16.71
C ASP A 117 -3.51 -8.15 -16.65
N GLU A 118 -3.79 -7.19 -17.53
CA GLU A 118 -3.14 -5.89 -17.61
C GLU A 118 -4.17 -4.83 -18.02
N ILE A 119 -4.04 -3.61 -17.48
CA ILE A 119 -4.92 -2.48 -17.78
C ILE A 119 -4.16 -1.16 -17.63
N SER A 120 -4.47 -0.17 -18.47
CA SER A 120 -3.87 1.15 -18.36
C SER A 120 -4.52 2.00 -17.28
N TYR A 121 -3.77 2.99 -16.73
CA TYR A 121 -4.31 3.98 -15.80
C TYR A 121 -5.52 4.72 -16.38
N LYS A 122 -5.45 5.08 -17.67
CA LYS A 122 -6.54 5.77 -18.39
C LYS A 122 -7.82 4.94 -18.39
N GLU A 123 -7.71 3.65 -18.64
CA GLU A 123 -8.86 2.74 -18.64
C GLU A 123 -9.44 2.57 -17.23
N VAL A 124 -8.60 2.45 -16.19
CA VAL A 124 -9.05 2.40 -14.80
C VAL A 124 -9.87 3.64 -14.45
N VAL A 125 -9.40 4.84 -14.82
CA VAL A 125 -10.07 6.10 -14.53
C VAL A 125 -11.34 6.27 -15.38
N SER A 126 -11.26 6.05 -16.69
CA SER A 126 -12.40 6.25 -17.61
C SER A 126 -13.55 5.27 -17.35
N SER A 127 -13.23 4.04 -17.01
CA SER A 127 -14.21 3.00 -16.65
C SER A 127 -14.66 3.08 -15.18
N LYS A 128 -14.14 4.05 -14.40
CA LYS A 128 -14.47 4.26 -12.97
C LYS A 128 -14.29 2.99 -12.13
N LEU A 129 -13.28 2.20 -12.44
CA LEU A 129 -13.01 0.96 -11.70
C LEU A 129 -12.53 1.29 -10.28
N LYS A 130 -13.16 0.66 -9.29
CA LYS A 130 -12.90 0.91 -7.87
C LYS A 130 -11.69 0.13 -7.35
N VAL A 131 -10.52 0.42 -7.90
CA VAL A 131 -9.26 -0.22 -7.48
C VAL A 131 -8.64 0.49 -6.29
N MET A 132 -8.52 1.81 -6.41
CA MET A 132 -7.92 2.73 -5.44
C MET A 132 -8.63 4.07 -5.51
N ASP A 133 -8.34 4.98 -4.58
CA ASP A 133 -8.81 6.36 -4.73
C ASP A 133 -8.11 7.08 -5.89
N LEU A 134 -8.80 8.06 -6.47
CA LEU A 134 -8.31 8.76 -7.66
C LEU A 134 -6.97 9.47 -7.44
N THR A 135 -6.76 10.01 -6.23
CA THR A 135 -5.49 10.69 -5.88
C THR A 135 -4.32 9.72 -5.96
N ALA A 136 -4.49 8.49 -5.44
CA ALA A 136 -3.46 7.46 -5.50
C ALA A 136 -3.18 7.01 -6.94
N ILE A 137 -4.22 6.79 -7.75
CA ILE A 137 -4.09 6.42 -9.17
C ILE A 137 -3.34 7.51 -9.95
N THR A 138 -3.75 8.78 -9.81
CA THR A 138 -3.11 9.91 -10.51
C THR A 138 -1.64 10.05 -10.12
N LEU A 139 -1.33 9.93 -8.82
CA LEU A 139 0.05 10.01 -8.35
C LEU A 139 0.93 8.88 -8.92
N CYS A 140 0.39 7.67 -9.03
CA CYS A 140 1.12 6.55 -9.65
C CYS A 140 1.30 6.76 -11.16
N GLU A 141 0.27 7.22 -11.89
CA GLU A 141 0.34 7.52 -13.32
C GLU A 141 1.41 8.57 -13.62
N GLU A 142 1.38 9.72 -12.91
CA GLU A 142 2.35 10.81 -13.09
C GLU A 142 3.81 10.38 -12.85
N ASN A 143 4.02 9.47 -11.90
CA ASN A 143 5.33 8.93 -11.56
C ASN A 143 5.68 7.64 -12.32
N LYS A 144 4.83 7.19 -13.24
CA LYS A 144 5.01 5.94 -14.01
C LYS A 144 5.27 4.73 -13.09
N MET A 145 4.60 4.69 -11.94
CA MET A 145 4.74 3.66 -10.93
C MET A 145 3.78 2.51 -11.23
N PRO A 146 4.22 1.36 -11.75
CA PRO A 146 3.31 0.25 -12.00
C PRO A 146 2.70 -0.26 -10.69
N ILE A 147 1.44 -0.70 -10.76
CA ILE A 147 0.70 -1.25 -9.62
C ILE A 147 0.29 -2.68 -9.96
N ARG A 148 0.59 -3.62 -9.09
CA ARG A 148 0.05 -4.97 -9.17
C ARG A 148 -0.99 -5.20 -8.08
N VAL A 149 -2.22 -5.47 -8.50
CA VAL A 149 -3.36 -5.76 -7.62
C VAL A 149 -3.59 -7.26 -7.58
N PHE A 150 -3.61 -7.86 -6.40
CA PHE A 150 -3.75 -9.32 -6.24
C PHE A 150 -4.47 -9.69 -4.95
N ASP A 151 -4.99 -10.94 -4.88
CA ASP A 151 -5.54 -11.49 -3.64
C ASP A 151 -4.42 -11.82 -2.66
N GLY A 152 -4.35 -11.06 -1.57
CA GLY A 152 -3.39 -11.28 -0.48
C GLY A 152 -3.96 -12.13 0.67
N THR A 153 -5.21 -12.57 0.60
CA THR A 153 -5.83 -13.42 1.63
C THR A 153 -5.48 -14.90 1.45
N THR A 154 -5.21 -15.31 0.23
CA THR A 154 -4.75 -16.65 -0.09
C THR A 154 -3.31 -16.85 0.40
N THR A 155 -3.11 -17.89 1.22
CA THR A 155 -1.80 -18.22 1.79
C THR A 155 -0.75 -18.42 0.69
N GLY A 156 0.39 -17.74 0.85
CA GLY A 156 1.51 -17.80 -0.09
C GLY A 156 1.48 -16.74 -1.20
N ASN A 157 0.35 -16.10 -1.51
CA ASN A 157 0.27 -15.12 -2.60
C ASN A 157 1.16 -13.88 -2.36
N ILE A 158 1.28 -13.42 -1.11
CA ILE A 158 2.21 -12.32 -0.78
C ILE A 158 3.65 -12.70 -1.12
N TYR A 159 4.07 -13.91 -0.75
CA TYR A 159 5.41 -14.41 -1.09
C TYR A 159 5.61 -14.49 -2.61
N LYS A 160 4.67 -15.08 -3.33
CA LYS A 160 4.70 -15.19 -4.80
C LYS A 160 4.80 -13.82 -5.46
N ALA A 161 3.98 -12.84 -5.04
CA ALA A 161 4.02 -11.48 -5.55
C ALA A 161 5.39 -10.82 -5.30
N LEU A 162 6.00 -11.02 -4.12
CA LEU A 162 7.32 -10.50 -3.77
C LEU A 162 8.46 -11.17 -4.55
N THR A 163 8.29 -12.43 -4.94
CA THR A 163 9.28 -13.17 -5.73
C THR A 163 9.11 -12.99 -7.25
N GLY A 164 8.15 -12.18 -7.68
CA GLY A 164 7.97 -11.80 -9.08
C GLY A 164 7.05 -12.72 -9.88
N GLU A 165 6.30 -13.62 -9.23
CA GLU A 165 5.27 -14.38 -9.93
C GLU A 165 4.16 -13.44 -10.42
N SER A 166 3.66 -13.70 -11.63
CA SER A 166 2.59 -12.91 -12.24
C SER A 166 1.24 -13.28 -11.62
N LEU A 167 0.83 -12.54 -10.59
CA LEU A 167 -0.46 -12.69 -9.93
C LEU A 167 -1.35 -11.47 -10.20
N GLY A 168 -2.67 -11.70 -10.23
CA GLY A 168 -3.65 -10.62 -10.30
C GLY A 168 -3.58 -9.78 -11.57
N THR A 169 -3.71 -8.46 -11.43
CA THR A 169 -3.73 -7.48 -12.55
C THR A 169 -2.57 -6.50 -12.41
N LEU A 170 -1.88 -6.22 -13.53
CA LEU A 170 -0.89 -5.15 -13.63
C LEU A 170 -1.54 -3.88 -14.19
N ILE A 171 -1.41 -2.75 -13.49
CA ILE A 171 -1.81 -1.40 -13.96
C ILE A 171 -0.53 -0.64 -14.32
N LYS A 172 -0.47 -0.10 -15.56
CA LYS A 172 0.68 0.67 -16.04
C LYS A 172 0.32 1.70 -17.11
#